data_c018e2ebb92cd7c05a6960e5656e5df3
#
_entry.id   c018e2ebb92cd7c05a6960e5656e5df3
#
_cell.length_a   1.000
_cell.length_b   1.000
_cell.length_c   1.000
_cell.angle_alpha   90.00
_cell.angle_beta   90.00
_cell.angle_gamma   90.00
#
_symmetry.space_group_name_H-M   'P 1'
#
loop_
_entity.id
_entity.type
_entity.pdbx_description
1 polymer ?
#
loop_
_entity_poly.entity_id
_entity_poly.type
_entity_poly.pdbx_seq_one_letter_code
_entity_poly.pdbx_strand_id
1 'polypeptide(L)'
;FLMGNYISMTNLSEADVDRILRMHISPVNISVQTTNPELRVKMLQNRRAGEALRIMERLAEGGITMNCQLVVCKGLNDGEELRRSLNDLKQLYPAVNTISVVPFGMTRHREGLYPLEATDKPCAQAILDIVEPFAQECLRELGTRLVWCGDELYLKAERPLPDTAYYEDFTQFENGIGMLPL
;
A
#
# COMPACT_ATOMS: atom_id res chain seq x y z
N PHE A 1 9.39 -7.42 12.55
CA PHE A 1 7.96 -7.71 12.61
C PHE A 1 7.29 -7.00 13.80
N LEU A 2 7.81 -7.13 15.00
CA LEU A 2 7.17 -6.59 16.21
C LEU A 2 7.30 -5.07 16.41
N MET A 3 8.02 -4.36 15.55
CA MET A 3 8.29 -2.92 15.65
C MET A 3 7.50 -2.07 14.66
N GLY A 4 6.44 -2.61 14.06
CA GLY A 4 5.60 -1.88 13.11
C GLY A 4 6.24 -1.59 11.73
N ASN A 5 7.42 -2.14 11.45
CA ASN A 5 8.10 -1.91 10.18
C ASN A 5 7.40 -2.62 9.02
N TYR A 6 7.31 -1.93 7.89
CA TYR A 6 6.80 -2.49 6.64
C TYR A 6 7.86 -3.38 5.99
N ILE A 7 7.49 -4.62 5.64
CA ILE A 7 8.37 -5.58 5.01
C ILE A 7 8.04 -5.78 3.53
N SER A 8 9.06 -5.99 2.70
CA SER A 8 8.87 -6.29 1.27
C SER A 8 8.62 -7.76 0.98
N MET A 9 8.77 -8.64 1.98
CA MET A 9 8.71 -10.11 1.87
C MET A 9 9.74 -10.75 0.93
N THR A 10 10.65 -9.99 0.36
CA THR A 10 11.64 -10.49 -0.62
C THR A 10 12.70 -11.41 -0.02
N ASN A 11 12.86 -11.38 1.28
CA ASN A 11 13.84 -12.18 2.05
C ASN A 11 13.18 -13.26 2.91
N LEU A 12 11.86 -13.44 2.83
CA LEU A 12 11.19 -14.54 3.53
C LEU A 12 11.47 -15.88 2.85
N SER A 13 11.86 -16.87 3.63
CA SER A 13 11.89 -18.27 3.20
C SER A 13 10.52 -18.92 3.45
N GLU A 14 10.28 -20.09 2.86
CA GLU A 14 9.09 -20.90 3.14
C GLU A 14 8.97 -21.19 4.65
N ALA A 15 10.10 -21.49 5.31
CA ALA A 15 10.14 -21.74 6.74
C ALA A 15 9.77 -20.49 7.58
N ASP A 16 10.08 -19.28 7.09
CA ASP A 16 9.67 -18.04 7.74
C ASP A 16 8.16 -17.82 7.61
N VAL A 17 7.60 -18.08 6.42
CA VAL A 17 6.14 -18.00 6.19
C VAL A 17 5.41 -19.02 7.09
N ASP A 18 5.88 -20.26 7.13
CA ASP A 18 5.30 -21.30 7.99
C ASP A 18 5.42 -20.93 9.48
N ARG A 19 6.49 -20.25 9.88
CA ARG A 19 6.66 -19.75 11.23
C ARG A 19 5.67 -18.63 11.56
N ILE A 20 5.45 -17.68 10.64
CA ILE A 20 4.45 -16.61 10.79
C ILE A 20 3.07 -17.22 11.01
N LEU A 21 2.69 -18.20 10.18
CA LEU A 21 1.43 -18.90 10.26
C LEU A 21 1.27 -19.67 11.59
N ARG A 22 2.26 -20.50 11.92
CA ARG A 22 2.22 -21.34 13.15
C ARG A 22 2.17 -20.52 14.43
N MET A 23 2.90 -19.40 14.47
CA MET A 23 2.94 -18.51 15.64
C MET A 23 1.84 -17.46 15.61
N HIS A 24 1.03 -17.43 14.55
CA HIS A 24 -0.02 -16.44 14.31
C HIS A 24 0.47 -15.00 14.51
N ILE A 25 1.61 -14.67 13.87
CA ILE A 25 2.19 -13.32 13.94
C ILE A 25 1.30 -12.39 13.10
N SER A 26 0.48 -11.59 13.78
CA SER A 26 -0.55 -10.73 13.19
C SER A 26 -0.72 -9.47 14.04
N PRO A 27 -0.91 -8.27 13.46
CA PRO A 27 -0.87 -8.01 12.01
C PRO A 27 0.55 -7.98 11.45
N VAL A 28 0.68 -8.18 10.12
CA VAL A 28 1.91 -7.99 9.37
C VAL A 28 1.78 -6.75 8.48
N ASN A 29 2.74 -5.83 8.58
CA ASN A 29 2.77 -4.63 7.73
C ASN A 29 3.59 -4.91 6.47
N ILE A 30 2.97 -4.77 5.28
CA ILE A 30 3.55 -5.18 4.01
C ILE A 30 3.73 -3.99 3.05
N SER A 31 4.96 -3.77 2.63
CA SER A 31 5.30 -2.83 1.55
C SER A 31 5.09 -3.53 0.21
N VAL A 32 3.88 -3.37 -0.35
CA VAL A 32 3.45 -4.11 -1.55
C VAL A 32 3.99 -3.46 -2.82
N GLN A 33 3.87 -2.14 -2.96
CA GLN A 33 4.22 -1.30 -4.11
C GLN A 33 3.36 -1.57 -5.35
N THR A 34 3.23 -2.81 -5.77
CA THR A 34 2.39 -3.29 -6.86
C THR A 34 2.16 -4.80 -6.71
N THR A 35 1.03 -5.28 -7.20
CA THR A 35 0.71 -6.72 -7.31
C THR A 35 1.18 -7.32 -8.63
N ASN A 36 1.58 -6.49 -9.60
CA ASN A 36 2.18 -6.95 -10.86
C ASN A 36 3.57 -7.55 -10.58
N PRO A 37 3.77 -8.88 -10.76
CA PRO A 37 5.02 -9.55 -10.37
C PRO A 37 6.24 -9.02 -11.12
N GLU A 38 6.10 -8.76 -12.42
CA GLU A 38 7.21 -8.28 -13.26
C GLU A 38 7.60 -6.85 -12.89
N LEU A 39 6.60 -5.98 -12.70
CA LEU A 39 6.82 -4.61 -12.27
C LEU A 39 7.44 -4.57 -10.87
N ARG A 40 6.97 -5.42 -9.96
CA ARG A 40 7.51 -5.48 -8.60
C ARG A 40 8.97 -5.92 -8.58
N VAL A 41 9.35 -6.90 -9.41
CA VAL A 41 10.76 -7.30 -9.60
C VAL A 41 11.59 -6.12 -10.08
N LYS A 42 11.10 -5.36 -11.06
CA LYS A 42 11.76 -4.17 -11.58
C LYS A 42 11.92 -3.07 -10.51
N MET A 43 10.85 -2.78 -9.76
CA MET A 43 10.85 -1.71 -8.75
C MET A 43 11.77 -2.03 -7.57
N LEU A 44 11.76 -3.26 -7.08
CA LEU A 44 12.55 -3.70 -5.93
C LEU A 44 13.93 -4.25 -6.30
N GLN A 45 14.23 -4.38 -7.60
CA GLN A 45 15.48 -4.97 -8.12
C GLN A 45 15.80 -6.33 -7.48
N ASN A 46 14.77 -7.12 -7.24
CA ASN A 46 14.87 -8.42 -6.58
C ASN A 46 13.99 -9.45 -7.29
N ARG A 47 14.58 -10.52 -7.79
CA ARG A 47 13.88 -11.57 -8.54
C ARG A 47 12.77 -12.26 -7.74
N ARG A 48 12.90 -12.34 -6.40
CA ARG A 48 11.90 -12.95 -5.52
C ARG A 48 10.72 -12.02 -5.23
N ALA A 49 10.81 -10.74 -5.60
CA ALA A 49 9.76 -9.76 -5.34
C ALA A 49 8.43 -10.10 -6.07
N GLY A 50 8.48 -10.84 -7.17
CA GLY A 50 7.30 -11.27 -7.91
C GLY A 50 6.41 -12.28 -7.17
N GLU A 51 6.90 -12.94 -6.13
CA GLU A 51 6.16 -13.95 -5.37
C GLU A 51 5.26 -13.36 -4.26
N ALA A 52 5.27 -12.04 -4.10
CA ALA A 52 4.62 -11.38 -2.96
C ALA A 52 3.12 -11.68 -2.85
N LEU A 53 2.38 -11.60 -3.96
CA LEU A 53 0.93 -11.86 -3.94
C LEU A 53 0.63 -13.29 -3.47
N ARG A 54 1.38 -14.29 -3.97
CA ARG A 54 1.25 -15.68 -3.54
C ARG A 54 1.51 -15.87 -2.03
N ILE A 55 2.50 -15.15 -1.49
CA ILE A 55 2.77 -15.18 -0.05
C ILE A 55 1.60 -14.54 0.72
N MET A 56 1.06 -13.43 0.23
CA MET A 56 -0.08 -12.75 0.84
C MET A 56 -1.34 -13.64 0.84
N GLU A 57 -1.60 -14.35 -0.26
CA GLU A 57 -2.70 -15.33 -0.36
C GLU A 57 -2.56 -16.41 0.73
N ARG A 58 -1.38 -16.98 0.90
CA ARG A 58 -1.12 -17.96 1.97
C ARG A 58 -1.30 -17.39 3.38
N LEU A 59 -0.86 -16.15 3.61
CA LEU A 59 -1.06 -15.47 4.89
C LEU A 59 -2.55 -15.23 5.15
N ALA A 60 -3.31 -14.84 4.11
CA ALA A 60 -4.75 -14.65 4.19
C ALA A 60 -5.48 -15.96 4.52
N GLU A 61 -5.17 -17.07 3.82
CA GLU A 61 -5.68 -18.40 4.10
C GLU A 61 -5.38 -18.86 5.53
N GLY A 62 -4.23 -18.47 6.07
CA GLY A 62 -3.81 -18.76 7.43
C GLY A 62 -4.37 -17.80 8.50
N GLY A 63 -5.27 -16.88 8.12
CA GLY A 63 -5.92 -15.96 9.06
C GLY A 63 -5.02 -14.84 9.58
N ILE A 64 -3.94 -14.51 8.87
CA ILE A 64 -3.03 -13.42 9.24
C ILE A 64 -3.58 -12.10 8.70
N THR A 65 -3.76 -11.13 9.58
CA THR A 65 -4.14 -9.77 9.20
C THR A 65 -2.95 -9.02 8.58
N MET A 66 -3.19 -8.31 7.49
CA MET A 66 -2.17 -7.58 6.75
C MET A 66 -2.56 -6.10 6.61
N ASN A 67 -1.63 -5.21 6.95
CA ASN A 67 -1.70 -3.79 6.63
C ASN A 67 -0.78 -3.50 5.46
N CYS A 68 -1.33 -3.03 4.35
CA CYS A 68 -0.61 -2.88 3.09
C CYS A 68 -0.23 -1.42 2.83
N GLN A 69 0.93 -1.21 2.20
CA GLN A 69 1.38 0.09 1.75
C GLN A 69 1.74 0.05 0.27
N LEU A 70 1.25 1.02 -0.48
CA LEU A 70 1.58 1.29 -1.87
C LEU A 70 2.29 2.65 -1.95
N VAL A 71 3.61 2.64 -2.12
CA VAL A 71 4.36 3.86 -2.44
C VAL A 71 4.28 4.07 -3.94
N VAL A 72 3.54 5.09 -4.37
CA VAL A 72 3.28 5.35 -5.79
C VAL A 72 4.40 6.18 -6.39
N CYS A 73 5.00 5.62 -7.45
CA CYS A 73 6.03 6.24 -8.27
C CYS A 73 5.43 6.61 -9.63
N LYS A 74 5.45 7.89 -9.97
CA LYS A 74 4.94 8.44 -11.23
C LYS A 74 5.50 7.70 -12.44
N GLY A 75 4.62 7.25 -13.34
CA GLY A 75 4.98 6.53 -14.56
C GLY A 75 5.44 5.08 -14.36
N LEU A 76 5.30 4.51 -13.16
CA LEU A 76 5.63 3.12 -12.88
C LEU A 76 4.43 2.32 -12.37
N ASN A 77 3.99 2.56 -11.15
CA ASN A 77 2.90 1.84 -10.49
C ASN A 77 1.68 2.73 -10.21
N ASP A 78 1.57 3.86 -10.90
CA ASP A 78 0.38 4.72 -10.96
C ASP A 78 -0.63 4.23 -12.01
N GLY A 79 -1.69 4.98 -12.25
CA GLY A 79 -2.71 4.69 -13.26
C GLY A 79 -3.29 3.28 -13.15
N GLU A 80 -3.23 2.52 -14.24
CA GLU A 80 -3.82 1.16 -14.31
C GLU A 80 -3.13 0.15 -13.38
N GLU A 81 -1.84 0.30 -13.12
CA GLU A 81 -1.12 -0.57 -12.18
C GLU A 81 -1.58 -0.33 -10.72
N LEU A 82 -1.91 0.92 -10.37
CA LEU A 82 -2.53 1.24 -9.08
C LEU A 82 -3.92 0.62 -8.98
N ARG A 83 -4.77 0.76 -10.00
CA ARG A 83 -6.11 0.14 -10.06
C ARG A 83 -6.03 -1.38 -9.89
N ARG A 84 -5.12 -2.02 -10.62
CA ARG A 84 -4.87 -3.45 -10.52
C ARG A 84 -4.52 -3.84 -9.10
N SER A 85 -3.54 -3.16 -8.50
CA SER A 85 -3.07 -3.48 -7.15
C SER A 85 -4.18 -3.32 -6.09
N LEU A 86 -5.01 -2.28 -6.20
CA LEU A 86 -6.15 -2.08 -5.32
C LEU A 86 -7.18 -3.21 -5.43
N ASN A 87 -7.50 -3.62 -6.67
CA ASN A 87 -8.45 -4.71 -6.90
C ASN A 87 -7.94 -6.05 -6.38
N ASP A 88 -6.67 -6.39 -6.65
CA ASP A 88 -6.07 -7.63 -6.17
C ASP A 88 -6.05 -7.69 -4.64
N LEU A 89 -5.69 -6.56 -3.98
CA LEU A 89 -5.68 -6.48 -2.52
C LEU A 89 -7.09 -6.54 -1.91
N LYS A 90 -8.09 -5.94 -2.56
CA LYS A 90 -9.50 -6.03 -2.14
C LYS A 90 -9.99 -7.48 -2.11
N GLN A 91 -9.53 -8.34 -3.03
CA GLN A 91 -9.91 -9.76 -3.06
C GLN A 91 -9.41 -10.53 -1.83
N LEU A 92 -8.39 -10.03 -1.15
CA LEU A 92 -7.86 -10.62 0.08
C LEU A 92 -8.54 -10.07 1.36
N TYR A 93 -9.57 -9.23 1.24
CA TYR A 93 -10.36 -8.79 2.39
C TYR A 93 -11.09 -9.99 3.03
N PRO A 94 -11.21 -10.14 4.37
CA PRO A 94 -10.78 -9.20 5.41
C PRO A 94 -9.32 -9.37 5.87
N ALA A 95 -8.54 -10.31 5.33
CA ALA A 95 -7.16 -10.52 5.73
C ALA A 95 -6.31 -9.26 5.41
N VAL A 96 -6.49 -8.64 4.24
CA VAL A 96 -6.04 -7.26 4.01
C VAL A 96 -6.99 -6.34 4.74
N ASN A 97 -6.55 -5.82 5.88
CA ASN A 97 -7.36 -4.98 6.77
C ASN A 97 -7.35 -3.52 6.33
N THR A 98 -6.23 -3.04 5.80
CA THR A 98 -6.07 -1.63 5.43
C THR A 98 -4.97 -1.45 4.38
N ILE A 99 -5.15 -0.45 3.51
CA ILE A 99 -4.20 -0.09 2.44
C ILE A 99 -3.89 1.40 2.55
N SER A 100 -2.60 1.74 2.67
CA SER A 100 -2.12 3.12 2.56
C SER A 100 -1.56 3.38 1.16
N VAL A 101 -1.96 4.48 0.55
CA VAL A 101 -1.41 4.98 -0.71
C VAL A 101 -0.66 6.27 -0.44
N VAL A 102 0.65 6.24 -0.61
CA VAL A 102 1.51 7.39 -0.30
C VAL A 102 2.37 7.76 -1.52
N PRO A 103 2.73 9.03 -1.69
CA PRO A 103 3.60 9.43 -2.80
C PRO A 103 5.03 8.98 -2.53
N PHE A 104 5.77 8.76 -3.60
CA PHE A 104 7.21 8.55 -3.51
C PHE A 104 7.91 9.80 -2.95
N GLY A 105 8.69 9.63 -1.88
CA GLY A 105 9.53 10.67 -1.29
C GLY A 105 10.87 10.82 -2.01
N MET A 106 11.13 12.00 -2.58
CA MET A 106 12.41 12.27 -3.22
C MET A 106 13.50 12.45 -2.16
N THR A 107 14.54 11.63 -2.21
CA THR A 107 15.73 11.75 -1.34
C THR A 107 16.92 12.34 -2.08
N ARG A 108 17.88 12.94 -1.35
CA ARG A 108 19.08 13.55 -1.94
C ARG A 108 20.11 12.53 -2.46
N HIS A 109 20.10 11.31 -1.90
CA HIS A 109 21.09 10.26 -2.21
C HIS A 109 20.51 9.26 -3.21
N ARG A 110 20.48 9.66 -4.50
CA ARG A 110 19.92 8.82 -5.58
C ARG A 110 20.89 8.55 -6.72
N GLU A 111 22.17 8.80 -6.51
CA GLU A 111 23.20 8.52 -7.52
C GLU A 111 23.23 7.03 -7.86
N GLY A 112 23.17 6.70 -9.15
CA GLY A 112 23.16 5.32 -9.63
C GLY A 112 21.83 4.55 -9.47
N LEU A 113 20.77 5.17 -8.90
CA LEU A 113 19.44 4.58 -8.81
C LEU A 113 18.59 4.92 -10.03
N TYR A 114 17.55 4.10 -10.26
CA TYR A 114 16.57 4.37 -11.32
C TYR A 114 16.01 5.79 -11.19
N PRO A 115 16.01 6.58 -12.28
CA PRO A 115 15.50 7.95 -12.25
C PRO A 115 13.98 7.93 -12.01
N LEU A 116 13.54 8.45 -10.87
CA LEU A 116 12.13 8.65 -10.54
C LEU A 116 11.80 10.13 -10.59
N GLU A 117 10.62 10.44 -11.08
CA GLU A 117 10.06 11.79 -11.02
C GLU A 117 9.33 11.99 -9.70
N ALA A 118 9.43 13.20 -9.15
CA ALA A 118 8.64 13.59 -7.99
C ALA A 118 7.14 13.59 -8.34
N THR A 119 6.32 13.24 -7.37
CA THR A 119 4.87 13.37 -7.50
C THR A 119 4.51 14.85 -7.58
N ASP A 120 4.09 15.29 -8.75
CA ASP A 120 3.58 16.63 -9.03
C ASP A 120 2.06 16.73 -8.81
N LYS A 121 1.50 17.92 -8.94
CA LYS A 121 0.06 18.16 -8.74
C LYS A 121 -0.82 17.30 -9.67
N PRO A 122 -0.60 17.22 -11.01
CA PRO A 122 -1.40 16.35 -11.87
C PRO A 122 -1.34 14.87 -11.47
N CYS A 123 -0.15 14.38 -11.09
CA CYS A 123 0.01 13.00 -10.64
C CYS A 123 -0.74 12.75 -9.32
N ALA A 124 -0.63 13.66 -8.35
CA ALA A 124 -1.36 13.54 -7.09
C ALA A 124 -2.88 13.55 -7.31
N GLN A 125 -3.38 14.44 -8.18
CA GLN A 125 -4.80 14.48 -8.56
C GLN A 125 -5.24 13.16 -9.20
N ALA A 126 -4.47 12.61 -10.14
CA ALA A 126 -4.79 11.34 -10.80
C ALA A 126 -4.82 10.16 -9.82
N ILE A 127 -3.93 10.14 -8.81
CA ILE A 127 -3.95 9.13 -7.75
C ILE A 127 -5.23 9.24 -6.93
N LEU A 128 -5.61 10.44 -6.48
CA LEU A 128 -6.84 10.67 -5.71
C LEU A 128 -8.08 10.30 -6.52
N ASP A 129 -8.12 10.63 -7.84
CA ASP A 129 -9.21 10.28 -8.74
C ASP A 129 -9.39 8.76 -8.93
N ILE A 130 -8.37 7.97 -8.62
CA ILE A 130 -8.44 6.50 -8.60
C ILE A 130 -8.89 6.00 -7.23
N VAL A 131 -8.23 6.50 -6.18
CA VAL A 131 -8.37 5.92 -4.84
C VAL A 131 -9.69 6.31 -4.18
N GLU A 132 -10.13 7.57 -4.28
CA GLU A 132 -11.37 8.03 -3.62
C GLU A 132 -12.63 7.28 -4.09
N PRO A 133 -12.87 7.12 -5.42
CA PRO A 133 -14.02 6.34 -5.87
C PRO A 133 -13.93 4.87 -5.46
N PHE A 134 -12.73 4.27 -5.48
CA PHE A 134 -12.50 2.90 -5.05
C PHE A 134 -12.79 2.73 -3.55
N ALA A 135 -12.31 3.65 -2.70
CA ALA A 135 -12.59 3.66 -1.27
C ALA A 135 -14.10 3.78 -0.99
N GLN A 136 -14.80 4.63 -1.76
CA GLN A 136 -16.25 4.77 -1.65
C GLN A 136 -17.01 3.52 -2.06
N GLU A 137 -16.52 2.78 -3.06
CA GLU A 137 -17.05 1.48 -3.45
C GLU A 137 -16.85 0.47 -2.32
N CYS A 138 -15.62 0.37 -1.78
CA CYS A 138 -15.33 -0.52 -0.65
C CYS A 138 -16.22 -0.21 0.56
N LEU A 139 -16.45 1.06 0.88
CA LEU A 139 -17.33 1.45 1.98
C LEU A 139 -18.76 0.91 1.79
N ARG A 140 -19.29 0.94 0.56
CA ARG A 140 -20.63 0.41 0.27
C ARG A 140 -20.69 -1.11 0.32
N GLU A 141 -19.63 -1.80 -0.12
CA GLU A 141 -19.61 -3.26 -0.25
C GLU A 141 -19.13 -3.97 1.01
N LEU A 142 -18.15 -3.39 1.71
CA LEU A 142 -17.43 -4.02 2.81
C LEU A 142 -17.74 -3.38 4.17
N GLY A 143 -18.35 -2.17 4.19
CA GLY A 143 -18.59 -1.39 5.40
C GLY A 143 -17.36 -0.61 5.91
N THR A 144 -16.24 -0.63 5.18
CA THR A 144 -15.03 0.14 5.42
C THR A 144 -14.45 0.62 4.10
N ARG A 145 -13.75 1.74 4.10
CA ARG A 145 -13.07 2.27 2.90
C ARG A 145 -11.93 1.38 2.43
N LEU A 146 -11.34 0.63 3.30
CA LEU A 146 -10.21 -0.27 3.06
C LEU A 146 -8.93 0.45 2.64
N VAL A 147 -9.01 1.56 1.91
CA VAL A 147 -7.85 2.31 1.37
C VAL A 147 -7.96 3.80 1.67
N TRP A 148 -6.81 4.39 2.01
CA TRP A 148 -6.67 5.83 2.26
C TRP A 148 -5.41 6.37 1.59
N CYS A 149 -5.48 7.62 1.14
CA CYS A 149 -4.33 8.38 0.67
C CYS A 149 -3.65 9.14 1.80
N GLY A 150 -2.33 9.22 1.76
CA GLY A 150 -1.57 10.10 2.65
C GLY A 150 -1.96 11.57 2.48
N ASP A 151 -1.94 12.32 3.58
CA ASP A 151 -2.29 13.75 3.61
C ASP A 151 -1.45 14.56 2.60
N GLU A 152 -0.19 14.14 2.38
CA GLU A 152 0.70 14.76 1.39
C GLU A 152 0.12 14.72 -0.04
N LEU A 153 -0.65 13.68 -0.42
CA LEU A 153 -1.28 13.63 -1.74
C LEU A 153 -2.35 14.72 -1.89
N TYR A 154 -3.14 14.97 -0.87
CA TYR A 154 -4.13 16.05 -0.86
C TYR A 154 -3.46 17.42 -0.97
N LEU A 155 -2.39 17.66 -0.20
CA LEU A 155 -1.62 18.89 -0.27
C LEU A 155 -1.01 19.11 -1.65
N LYS A 156 -0.38 18.07 -2.23
CA LYS A 156 0.20 18.15 -3.58
C LYS A 156 -0.86 18.36 -4.67
N ALA A 157 -2.04 17.77 -4.51
CA ALA A 157 -3.16 17.92 -5.43
C ALA A 157 -3.87 19.29 -5.29
N GLU A 158 -3.55 20.06 -4.25
CA GLU A 158 -4.28 21.26 -3.83
C GLU A 158 -5.78 20.98 -3.62
N ARG A 159 -6.08 19.83 -3.01
CA ARG A 159 -7.44 19.45 -2.59
C ARG A 159 -7.59 19.60 -1.09
N PRO A 160 -8.81 19.94 -0.61
CA PRO A 160 -9.07 19.95 0.82
C PRO A 160 -8.86 18.56 1.41
N LEU A 161 -8.32 18.51 2.61
CA LEU A 161 -8.25 17.28 3.39
C LEU A 161 -9.67 16.82 3.76
N PRO A 162 -9.92 15.50 3.77
CA PRO A 162 -11.15 14.95 4.32
C PRO A 162 -11.34 15.32 5.80
N ASP A 163 -12.58 15.26 6.28
CA ASP A 163 -12.86 15.41 7.70
C ASP A 163 -12.38 14.17 8.50
N THR A 164 -12.37 14.30 9.83
CA THR A 164 -11.90 13.23 10.72
C THR A 164 -12.71 11.94 10.59
N ALA A 165 -14.01 12.02 10.30
CA ALA A 165 -14.89 10.85 10.13
C ALA A 165 -14.52 10.01 8.89
N TYR A 166 -13.85 10.60 7.90
CA TYR A 166 -13.36 9.90 6.71
C TYR A 166 -12.33 8.83 7.06
N TYR A 167 -11.51 9.04 8.08
CA TYR A 167 -10.36 8.20 8.42
C TYR A 167 -10.72 7.00 9.31
N GLU A 168 -12.00 6.83 9.67
CA GLU A 168 -12.47 5.72 10.52
C GLU A 168 -11.64 5.63 11.81
N ASP A 169 -10.96 4.49 12.07
CA ASP A 169 -10.15 4.27 13.28
C ASP A 169 -8.69 4.77 13.14
N PHE A 170 -8.36 5.56 12.13
CA PHE A 170 -6.99 6.07 11.87
C PHE A 170 -5.92 4.97 11.82
N THR A 171 -6.24 3.83 11.26
CA THR A 171 -5.39 2.63 11.25
C THR A 171 -4.05 2.81 10.53
N GLN A 172 -3.92 3.85 9.71
CA GLN A 172 -2.71 4.15 8.92
C GLN A 172 -2.03 5.47 9.32
N PHE A 173 -2.25 5.92 10.54
CA PHE A 173 -1.71 7.19 11.04
C PHE A 173 -0.18 7.32 10.87
N GLU A 174 0.56 6.23 11.12
CA GLU A 174 2.03 6.19 10.96
C GLU A 174 2.50 6.41 9.50
N ASN A 175 1.61 6.24 8.52
CA ASN A 175 1.88 6.51 7.11
C ASN A 175 1.51 7.94 6.68
N GLY A 176 1.27 8.84 7.63
CA GLY A 176 0.88 10.23 7.33
C GLY A 176 -0.53 10.34 6.77
N ILE A 177 -1.45 9.51 7.27
CA ILE A 177 -2.87 9.49 6.89
C ILE A 177 -3.71 10.00 8.06
N GLY A 178 -4.39 11.14 7.86
CA GLY A 178 -5.23 11.75 8.88
C GLY A 178 -4.46 12.47 9.99
N MET A 179 -3.18 12.78 9.77
CA MET A 179 -2.36 13.51 10.75
C MET A 179 -2.72 15.00 10.83
N LEU A 180 -3.05 15.61 9.69
CA LEU A 180 -3.33 17.03 9.61
C LEU A 180 -4.75 17.41 10.03
N PRO A 181 -5.80 16.57 9.83
CA PRO A 181 -7.16 16.83 10.30
C PRO A 181 -7.36 16.64 11.81
N LEU A 182 -6.42 15.99 12.52
CA LEU A 182 -6.44 15.86 13.99
C LEU A 182 -5.98 17.13 14.66
#